data_990fb3c42146e8a06d1f9a005d773214
#
_entry.id   990fb3c42146e8a06d1f9a005d773214
#
_cell.length_a   1.000
_cell.length_b   1.000
_cell.length_c   1.000
_cell.angle_alpha   90.00
_cell.angle_beta   90.00
_cell.angle_gamma   90.00
#
_symmetry.space_group_name_H-M   'P 1'
#
loop_
_entity.id
_entity.type
_entity.pdbx_description
1 polymer ?
#
loop_
_entity_poly.entity_id
_entity_poly.type
_entity_poly.pdbx_seq_one_letter_code
_entity_poly.pdbx_strand_id
1 'polypeptide(L)'
;RLKEIHELKGNLPEVLNKLKIELDDINQRQSQNNEELVNLNSSLSSNQNTLTDSNDKLKKYNDQLFNVTNTKEYEALILETDQIKELITNLNNEVSDANVKIESLEEEIKNNQESIDQLSSEISKNQEILSTEMAHTDKEEQLLVKNLDQYTNKVDDRYLGQYNKLFNKYGQGMARVLRNSCSNCYTQLPAQMLVEIE
;
A
#
# COMPACT_ATOMS: atom_id res chain seq x y z
N ARG A 1 22.69 21.57 11.85
CA ARG A 1 22.17 20.45 12.62
C ARG A 1 20.64 20.48 12.76
N LEU A 2 19.99 21.59 13.14
CA LEU A 2 18.52 21.73 13.13
C LEU A 2 17.92 21.43 11.75
N LYS A 3 18.59 21.84 10.68
CA LYS A 3 18.16 21.59 9.29
C LYS A 3 18.28 20.12 8.90
N GLU A 4 19.36 19.46 9.31
CA GLU A 4 19.57 18.01 9.14
C GLU A 4 18.53 17.19 9.89
N ILE A 5 18.16 17.61 11.11
CA ILE A 5 17.11 17.02 11.93
C ILE A 5 15.74 17.14 11.22
N HIS A 6 15.42 18.29 10.64
CA HIS A 6 14.19 18.51 9.88
C HIS A 6 14.14 17.67 8.59
N GLU A 7 15.27 17.50 7.91
CA GLU A 7 15.37 16.67 6.71
C GLU A 7 15.20 15.17 7.03
N LEU A 8 15.77 14.69 8.15
CA LEU A 8 15.58 13.30 8.62
C LEU A 8 14.13 13.02 9.03
N LYS A 9 13.46 13.96 9.71
CA LYS A 9 12.03 13.86 10.04
C LYS A 9 11.15 13.80 8.79
N GLY A 10 11.57 14.39 7.64
CA GLY A 10 10.79 14.50 6.42
C GLY A 10 10.62 13.20 5.65
N ASN A 11 11.63 12.33 5.59
CA ASN A 11 11.62 11.13 4.73
C ASN A 11 10.88 9.92 5.34
N LEU A 12 11.02 9.68 6.64
CA LEU A 12 10.38 8.54 7.31
C LEU A 12 8.84 8.57 7.29
N PRO A 13 8.18 9.71 7.57
CA PRO A 13 6.73 9.81 7.47
C PRO A 13 6.19 9.57 6.07
N GLU A 14 6.91 10.00 5.02
CA GLU A 14 6.52 9.76 3.63
C GLU A 14 6.61 8.28 3.26
N VAL A 15 7.66 7.58 3.70
CA VAL A 15 7.82 6.13 3.50
C VAL A 15 6.70 5.38 4.20
N LEU A 16 6.41 5.71 5.47
CA LEU A 16 5.31 5.11 6.22
C LEU A 16 3.95 5.35 5.57
N ASN A 17 3.72 6.52 5.00
CA ASN A 17 2.48 6.83 4.32
C ASN A 17 2.33 5.99 3.04
N LYS A 18 3.39 5.80 2.27
CA LYS A 18 3.39 4.93 1.08
C LYS A 18 3.09 3.48 1.44
N LEU A 19 3.76 2.94 2.46
CA LEU A 19 3.51 1.56 2.93
C LEU A 19 2.08 1.36 3.42
N LYS A 20 1.49 2.37 4.08
CA LYS A 20 0.08 2.32 4.51
C LYS A 20 -0.90 2.32 3.35
N ILE A 21 -0.64 3.12 2.31
CA ILE A 21 -1.46 3.15 1.09
C ILE A 21 -1.38 1.79 0.40
N GLU A 22 -0.18 1.21 0.27
CA GLU A 22 0.02 -0.12 -0.33
C GLU A 22 -0.71 -1.22 0.46
N LEU A 23 -0.64 -1.16 1.79
CA LEU A 23 -1.37 -2.08 2.67
C LEU A 23 -2.88 -1.95 2.49
N ASP A 24 -3.41 -0.74 2.37
CA ASP A 24 -4.84 -0.48 2.16
C ASP A 24 -5.31 -1.02 0.80
N ASP A 25 -4.52 -0.81 -0.26
CA ASP A 25 -4.78 -1.36 -1.59
C ASP A 25 -4.84 -2.90 -1.60
N ILE A 26 -3.91 -3.56 -0.90
CA ILE A 26 -3.91 -5.03 -0.82
C ILE A 26 -5.10 -5.52 0.02
N ASN A 27 -5.44 -4.86 1.12
CA ASN A 27 -6.62 -5.20 1.93
C ASN A 27 -7.92 -5.05 1.11
N GLN A 28 -8.02 -4.03 0.27
CA GLN A 28 -9.16 -3.85 -0.60
C GLN A 28 -9.28 -4.98 -1.64
N ARG A 29 -8.16 -5.39 -2.27
CA ARG A 29 -8.13 -6.55 -3.18
C ARG A 29 -8.50 -7.83 -2.45
N GLN A 30 -7.97 -8.04 -1.25
CA GLN A 30 -8.29 -9.18 -0.41
C GLN A 30 -9.80 -9.28 -0.13
N SER A 31 -10.43 -8.15 0.19
CA SER A 31 -11.89 -8.08 0.41
C SER A 31 -12.68 -8.44 -0.85
N GLN A 32 -12.27 -7.92 -2.01
CA GLN A 32 -12.90 -8.22 -3.30
C GLN A 32 -12.76 -9.69 -3.67
N ASN A 33 -11.57 -10.26 -3.53
CA ASN A 33 -11.32 -11.68 -3.81
C ASN A 33 -12.15 -12.59 -2.90
N ASN A 34 -12.28 -12.24 -1.61
CA ASN A 34 -13.12 -12.98 -0.68
C ASN A 34 -14.61 -12.93 -1.05
N GLU A 35 -15.12 -11.77 -1.48
CA GLU A 35 -16.49 -11.61 -1.94
C GLU A 35 -16.74 -12.43 -3.21
N GLU A 36 -15.82 -12.41 -4.16
CA GLU A 36 -15.90 -13.21 -5.39
C GLU A 36 -15.86 -14.70 -5.09
N LEU A 37 -15.02 -15.15 -4.15
CA LEU A 37 -14.94 -16.54 -3.69
C LEU A 37 -16.27 -17.01 -3.09
N VAL A 38 -16.92 -16.20 -2.26
CA VAL A 38 -18.24 -16.52 -1.68
C VAL A 38 -19.29 -16.66 -2.78
N ASN A 39 -19.31 -15.75 -3.75
CA ASN A 39 -20.24 -15.77 -4.86
C ASN A 39 -20.04 -17.01 -5.75
N LEU A 40 -18.80 -17.34 -6.08
CA LEU A 40 -18.46 -18.53 -6.87
C LEU A 40 -18.84 -19.83 -6.15
N ASN A 41 -18.57 -19.93 -4.85
CA ASN A 41 -18.96 -21.10 -4.06
C ASN A 41 -20.48 -21.27 -3.99
N SER A 42 -21.23 -20.17 -3.86
CA SER A 42 -22.69 -20.20 -3.89
C SER A 42 -23.22 -20.68 -5.25
N SER A 43 -22.67 -20.16 -6.35
CA SER A 43 -23.01 -20.56 -7.70
C SER A 43 -22.66 -22.03 -7.97
N LEU A 44 -21.47 -22.46 -7.54
CA LEU A 44 -21.01 -23.86 -7.62
C LEU A 44 -21.98 -24.82 -6.94
N SER A 45 -22.39 -24.48 -5.71
CA SER A 45 -23.36 -25.28 -4.95
C SER A 45 -24.71 -25.38 -5.67
N SER A 46 -25.20 -24.27 -6.24
CA SER A 46 -26.43 -24.24 -7.04
C SER A 46 -26.33 -25.12 -8.28
N ASN A 47 -25.22 -25.01 -9.02
CA ASN A 47 -24.98 -25.79 -10.23
C ASN A 47 -24.84 -27.29 -9.92
N GLN A 48 -24.19 -27.66 -8.80
CA GLN A 48 -24.09 -29.04 -8.34
C GLN A 48 -25.46 -29.65 -7.99
N ASN A 49 -26.32 -28.88 -7.31
CA ASN A 49 -27.68 -29.29 -7.01
C ASN A 49 -28.49 -29.50 -8.30
N THR A 50 -28.44 -28.56 -9.22
CA THR A 50 -29.08 -28.65 -10.53
C THR A 50 -28.60 -29.85 -11.34
N LEU A 51 -27.29 -30.13 -11.27
CA LEU A 51 -26.67 -31.28 -11.92
C LEU A 51 -27.17 -32.59 -11.35
N THR A 52 -27.32 -32.69 -10.01
CA THR A 52 -27.89 -33.85 -9.34
C THR A 52 -29.34 -34.09 -9.77
N ASP A 53 -30.16 -33.04 -9.75
CA ASP A 53 -31.54 -33.10 -10.16
C ASP A 53 -31.68 -33.50 -11.66
N SER A 54 -30.82 -32.99 -12.50
CA SER A 54 -30.81 -33.28 -13.94
C SER A 54 -30.39 -34.72 -14.21
N ASN A 55 -29.43 -35.26 -13.48
CA ASN A 55 -29.04 -36.67 -13.58
C ASN A 55 -30.17 -37.60 -13.12
N ASP A 56 -30.90 -37.24 -12.03
CA ASP A 56 -32.03 -38.01 -11.59
C ASP A 56 -33.20 -37.97 -12.58
N LYS A 57 -33.45 -36.84 -13.23
CA LYS A 57 -34.43 -36.74 -14.34
C LYS A 57 -34.00 -37.58 -15.53
N LEU A 58 -32.72 -37.51 -15.92
CA LEU A 58 -32.18 -38.30 -17.03
C LEU A 58 -32.39 -39.79 -16.79
N LYS A 59 -32.12 -40.27 -15.55
CA LYS A 59 -32.37 -41.65 -15.17
C LYS A 59 -33.85 -42.03 -15.31
N LYS A 60 -34.75 -41.20 -14.78
CA LYS A 60 -36.20 -41.43 -14.90
C LYS A 60 -36.67 -41.48 -16.35
N TYR A 61 -36.19 -40.56 -17.21
CA TYR A 61 -36.58 -40.53 -18.61
C TYR A 61 -36.03 -41.74 -19.37
N ASN A 62 -34.84 -42.20 -19.08
CA ASN A 62 -34.31 -43.44 -19.63
C ASN A 62 -35.13 -44.65 -19.22
N ASP A 63 -35.57 -44.73 -17.95
CA ASP A 63 -36.46 -45.82 -17.49
C ASP A 63 -37.86 -45.77 -18.15
N GLN A 64 -38.36 -44.56 -18.42
CA GLN A 64 -39.62 -44.37 -19.14
C GLN A 64 -39.52 -44.78 -20.63
N LEU A 65 -38.38 -44.46 -21.28
CA LEU A 65 -38.13 -44.85 -22.68
C LEU A 65 -38.26 -46.38 -22.89
N PHE A 66 -37.87 -47.19 -21.89
CA PHE A 66 -38.05 -48.65 -21.97
C PHE A 66 -39.51 -49.11 -21.89
N ASN A 67 -40.42 -48.32 -21.34
CA ASN A 67 -41.78 -48.70 -21.06
C ASN A 67 -42.81 -48.05 -22.00
N VAL A 68 -42.41 -47.08 -22.83
CA VAL A 68 -43.30 -46.36 -23.75
C VAL A 68 -43.62 -47.22 -24.97
N THR A 69 -44.92 -47.28 -25.27
CA THR A 69 -45.47 -48.00 -26.45
C THR A 69 -45.95 -47.05 -27.54
N ASN A 70 -46.09 -45.76 -27.25
CA ASN A 70 -46.60 -44.77 -28.19
C ASN A 70 -45.45 -44.01 -28.87
N THR A 71 -45.40 -43.98 -30.19
CA THR A 71 -44.34 -43.35 -31.00
C THR A 71 -44.18 -41.87 -30.71
N LYS A 72 -45.29 -41.12 -30.50
CA LYS A 72 -45.24 -39.67 -30.17
C LYS A 72 -44.63 -39.39 -28.79
N GLU A 73 -44.95 -40.21 -27.82
CA GLU A 73 -44.38 -40.11 -26.47
C GLU A 73 -42.92 -40.47 -26.46
N TYR A 74 -42.52 -41.50 -27.26
CA TYR A 74 -41.13 -41.88 -27.43
C TYR A 74 -40.30 -40.75 -28.03
N GLU A 75 -40.80 -40.14 -29.15
CA GLU A 75 -40.10 -38.98 -29.75
C GLU A 75 -39.97 -37.79 -28.81
N ALA A 76 -40.97 -37.46 -28.01
CA ALA A 76 -40.95 -36.40 -27.01
C ALA A 76 -39.91 -36.69 -25.90
N LEU A 77 -39.87 -37.92 -25.39
CA LEU A 77 -38.93 -38.34 -24.36
C LEU A 77 -37.47 -38.33 -24.87
N ILE A 78 -37.24 -38.66 -26.15
CA ILE A 78 -35.89 -38.54 -26.74
C ILE A 78 -35.46 -37.08 -26.77
N LEU A 79 -36.31 -36.15 -27.22
CA LEU A 79 -36.02 -34.72 -27.22
C LEU A 79 -35.70 -34.18 -25.83
N GLU A 80 -36.52 -34.51 -24.82
CA GLU A 80 -36.26 -34.10 -23.44
C GLU A 80 -34.97 -34.70 -22.86
N THR A 81 -34.71 -35.98 -23.19
CA THR A 81 -33.45 -36.65 -22.78
C THR A 81 -32.23 -35.98 -23.38
N ASP A 82 -32.26 -35.58 -24.64
CA ASP A 82 -31.12 -34.92 -25.31
C ASP A 82 -30.95 -33.50 -24.79
N GLN A 83 -32.01 -32.75 -24.48
CA GLN A 83 -31.92 -31.45 -23.82
C GLN A 83 -31.29 -31.56 -22.41
N ILE A 84 -31.68 -32.59 -21.65
CA ILE A 84 -31.08 -32.79 -20.31
C ILE A 84 -29.60 -33.19 -20.41
N LYS A 85 -29.19 -34.01 -21.38
CA LYS A 85 -27.77 -34.33 -21.60
C LYS A 85 -26.96 -33.11 -21.96
N GLU A 86 -27.50 -32.21 -22.81
CA GLU A 86 -26.85 -30.96 -23.16
C GLU A 86 -26.71 -30.05 -21.92
N LEU A 87 -27.77 -29.93 -21.11
CA LEU A 87 -27.75 -29.19 -19.85
C LEU A 87 -26.69 -29.75 -18.88
N ILE A 88 -26.62 -31.06 -18.70
CA ILE A 88 -25.61 -31.71 -17.85
C ILE A 88 -24.19 -31.43 -18.36
N THR A 89 -23.99 -31.44 -19.68
CA THR A 89 -22.69 -31.14 -20.27
C THR A 89 -22.27 -29.69 -19.98
N ASN A 90 -23.18 -28.74 -20.16
CA ASN A 90 -22.93 -27.33 -19.89
C ASN A 90 -22.67 -27.08 -18.40
N LEU A 91 -23.47 -27.65 -17.51
CA LEU A 91 -23.28 -27.55 -16.05
C LEU A 91 -21.94 -28.14 -15.59
N ASN A 92 -21.51 -29.28 -16.18
CA ASN A 92 -20.20 -29.85 -15.87
C ASN A 92 -19.04 -28.92 -16.27
N ASN A 93 -19.16 -28.26 -17.43
CA ASN A 93 -18.16 -27.28 -17.86
C ASN A 93 -18.14 -26.07 -16.91
N GLU A 94 -19.32 -25.54 -16.55
CA GLU A 94 -19.41 -24.43 -15.60
C GLU A 94 -18.85 -24.78 -14.21
N VAL A 95 -19.10 -25.99 -13.70
CA VAL A 95 -18.54 -26.51 -12.45
C VAL A 95 -17.01 -26.63 -12.55
N SER A 96 -16.51 -27.13 -13.68
CA SER A 96 -15.06 -27.24 -13.90
C SER A 96 -14.39 -25.87 -13.92
N ASP A 97 -14.96 -24.91 -14.67
CA ASP A 97 -14.44 -23.55 -14.78
C ASP A 97 -14.49 -22.82 -13.44
N ALA A 98 -15.57 -23.00 -12.68
CA ALA A 98 -15.71 -22.43 -11.34
C ALA A 98 -14.65 -22.98 -10.39
N ASN A 99 -14.37 -24.28 -10.39
CA ASN A 99 -13.34 -24.89 -9.54
C ASN A 99 -11.93 -24.33 -9.86
N VAL A 100 -11.59 -24.17 -11.15
CA VAL A 100 -10.30 -23.57 -11.55
C VAL A 100 -10.18 -22.13 -11.06
N LYS A 101 -11.26 -21.35 -11.17
CA LYS A 101 -11.27 -19.96 -10.67
C LYS A 101 -11.16 -19.90 -9.15
N ILE A 102 -11.84 -20.79 -8.43
CA ILE A 102 -11.76 -20.87 -6.96
C ILE A 102 -10.34 -21.16 -6.53
N GLU A 103 -9.67 -22.14 -7.14
CA GLU A 103 -8.29 -22.49 -6.82
C GLU A 103 -7.33 -21.31 -7.06
N SER A 104 -7.49 -20.60 -8.18
CA SER A 104 -6.72 -19.39 -8.48
C SER A 104 -6.94 -18.27 -7.47
N LEU A 105 -8.20 -18.03 -7.07
CA LEU A 105 -8.54 -17.00 -6.07
C LEU A 105 -8.02 -17.37 -4.68
N GLU A 106 -8.06 -18.63 -4.29
CA GLU A 106 -7.51 -19.09 -3.01
C GLU A 106 -6.00 -18.88 -2.94
N GLU A 107 -5.29 -19.13 -4.05
CA GLU A 107 -3.85 -18.87 -4.14
C GLU A 107 -3.55 -17.36 -4.06
N GLU A 108 -4.33 -16.52 -4.76
CA GLU A 108 -4.19 -15.06 -4.68
C GLU A 108 -4.47 -14.54 -3.28
N ILE A 109 -5.52 -15.03 -2.61
CA ILE A 109 -5.88 -14.66 -1.23
C ILE A 109 -4.73 -15.01 -0.28
N LYS A 110 -4.12 -16.18 -0.46
CA LYS A 110 -2.97 -16.58 0.34
C LYS A 110 -1.77 -15.67 0.13
N ASN A 111 -1.43 -15.37 -1.12
CA ASN A 111 -0.31 -14.49 -1.46
C ASN A 111 -0.54 -13.06 -0.94
N ASN A 112 -1.77 -12.55 -1.04
CA ASN A 112 -2.15 -11.26 -0.47
C ASN A 112 -1.99 -11.25 1.05
N GLN A 113 -2.39 -12.34 1.75
CA GLN A 113 -2.25 -12.44 3.20
C GLN A 113 -0.77 -12.42 3.63
N GLU A 114 0.10 -13.15 2.93
CA GLU A 114 1.54 -13.13 3.19
C GLU A 114 2.13 -11.72 3.00
N SER A 115 1.68 -10.99 1.96
CA SER A 115 2.09 -9.61 1.69
C SER A 115 1.58 -8.64 2.78
N ILE A 116 0.34 -8.79 3.25
CA ILE A 116 -0.24 -8.01 4.36
C ILE A 116 0.59 -8.19 5.64
N ASP A 117 0.95 -9.44 5.97
CA ASP A 117 1.72 -9.75 7.18
C ASP A 117 3.14 -9.14 7.10
N GLN A 118 3.78 -9.19 5.93
CA GLN A 118 5.09 -8.58 5.70
C GLN A 118 5.04 -7.05 5.81
N LEU A 119 4.10 -6.39 5.12
CA LEU A 119 3.93 -4.94 5.16
C LEU A 119 3.56 -4.45 6.56
N SER A 120 2.69 -5.16 7.26
CA SER A 120 2.31 -4.82 8.63
C SER A 120 3.51 -4.90 9.60
N SER A 121 4.37 -5.91 9.44
CA SER A 121 5.61 -6.02 10.20
C SER A 121 6.58 -4.90 9.88
N GLU A 122 6.72 -4.53 8.61
CA GLU A 122 7.60 -3.44 8.16
C GLU A 122 7.09 -2.08 8.66
N ILE A 123 5.79 -1.81 8.56
CA ILE A 123 5.16 -0.61 9.09
C ILE A 123 5.40 -0.50 10.59
N SER A 124 5.22 -1.59 11.34
CA SER A 124 5.44 -1.60 12.79
C SER A 124 6.89 -1.26 13.15
N LYS A 125 7.87 -1.87 12.47
CA LYS A 125 9.29 -1.59 12.68
C LYS A 125 9.63 -0.12 12.35
N ASN A 126 9.16 0.38 11.21
CA ASN A 126 9.42 1.76 10.81
C ASN A 126 8.74 2.77 11.75
N GLN A 127 7.56 2.45 12.30
CA GLN A 127 6.91 3.27 13.33
C GLN A 127 7.70 3.30 14.64
N GLU A 128 8.27 2.18 15.08
CA GLU A 128 9.10 2.10 16.28
C GLU A 128 10.38 2.93 16.09
N ILE A 129 11.07 2.77 14.95
CA ILE A 129 12.24 3.55 14.59
C ILE A 129 11.88 5.06 14.58
N LEU A 130 10.80 5.44 13.92
CA LEU A 130 10.35 6.83 13.88
C LEU A 130 10.08 7.38 15.28
N SER A 131 9.42 6.62 16.14
CA SER A 131 9.08 7.07 17.50
C SER A 131 10.34 7.25 18.37
N THR A 132 11.31 6.36 18.26
CA THR A 132 12.57 6.44 19.00
C THR A 132 13.45 7.58 18.49
N GLU A 133 13.59 7.74 17.19
CA GLU A 133 14.34 8.84 16.57
C GLU A 133 13.68 10.20 16.85
N MET A 134 12.35 10.30 16.78
CA MET A 134 11.65 11.53 17.14
C MET A 134 11.84 11.88 18.61
N ALA A 135 11.75 10.92 19.53
CA ALA A 135 11.93 11.18 20.95
C ALA A 135 13.36 11.67 21.28
N HIS A 136 14.37 11.13 20.58
CA HIS A 136 15.74 11.59 20.71
C HIS A 136 15.96 12.98 20.08
N THR A 137 15.40 13.16 18.89
CA THR A 137 15.53 14.38 18.09
C THR A 137 14.79 15.56 18.70
N ASP A 138 13.60 15.33 19.27
CA ASP A 138 12.83 16.39 19.96
C ASP A 138 13.56 16.95 21.17
N LYS A 139 14.27 16.11 21.94
CA LYS A 139 15.11 16.58 23.05
C LYS A 139 16.30 17.43 22.57
N GLU A 140 16.97 16.97 21.50
CA GLU A 140 18.08 17.71 20.90
C GLU A 140 17.61 19.03 20.27
N GLU A 141 16.47 19.02 19.58
CA GLU A 141 15.85 20.20 18.97
C GLU A 141 15.49 21.24 20.04
N GLN A 142 14.81 20.82 21.11
CA GLN A 142 14.46 21.73 22.23
C GLN A 142 15.72 22.37 22.87
N LEU A 143 16.77 21.58 23.02
CA LEU A 143 18.02 22.08 23.58
C LEU A 143 18.71 23.07 22.62
N LEU A 144 18.70 22.78 21.31
CA LEU A 144 19.28 23.66 20.30
C LEU A 144 18.48 24.96 20.15
N VAL A 145 17.13 24.89 20.16
CA VAL A 145 16.25 26.07 20.13
C VAL A 145 16.47 26.93 21.37
N LYS A 146 16.51 26.32 22.56
CA LYS A 146 16.78 27.05 23.80
C LYS A 146 18.16 27.74 23.79
N ASN A 147 19.17 27.08 23.27
CA ASN A 147 20.50 27.67 23.12
C ASN A 147 20.47 28.80 22.09
N LEU A 148 19.79 28.62 20.97
CA LEU A 148 19.64 29.63 19.93
C LEU A 148 18.98 30.90 20.52
N ASP A 149 17.89 30.76 21.27
CA ASP A 149 17.19 31.86 21.91
C ASP A 149 18.10 32.58 22.91
N GLN A 150 18.90 31.84 23.69
CA GLN A 150 19.86 32.44 24.62
C GLN A 150 20.95 33.27 23.93
N TYR A 151 21.39 32.83 22.73
CA TYR A 151 22.39 33.56 21.98
C TYR A 151 21.77 34.73 21.20
N THR A 152 20.61 34.57 20.60
CA THR A 152 19.93 35.63 19.88
C THR A 152 19.55 36.79 20.79
N ASN A 153 19.11 36.53 22.02
CA ASN A 153 18.79 37.54 23.01
C ASN A 153 20.00 38.37 23.50
N LYS A 154 21.22 37.92 23.18
CA LYS A 154 22.48 38.65 23.52
C LYS A 154 23.00 39.49 22.36
N VAL A 155 22.43 39.34 21.18
CA VAL A 155 22.85 40.03 19.97
C VAL A 155 21.89 41.16 19.64
N ASP A 156 22.43 42.33 19.28
CA ASP A 156 21.64 43.46 18.81
C ASP A 156 20.79 43.10 17.59
N ASP A 157 19.51 43.50 17.60
CA ASP A 157 18.53 43.18 16.55
C ASP A 157 18.99 43.57 15.15
N ARG A 158 19.81 44.62 15.03
CA ARG A 158 20.38 45.09 13.77
C ARG A 158 21.33 44.04 13.15
N TYR A 159 22.18 43.43 13.95
CA TYR A 159 23.12 42.39 13.48
C TYR A 159 22.39 41.08 13.23
N LEU A 160 21.41 40.75 14.07
CA LEU A 160 20.58 39.56 13.92
C LEU A 160 19.78 39.61 12.62
N GLY A 161 19.21 40.79 12.28
CA GLY A 161 18.48 40.97 11.01
C GLY A 161 19.39 40.79 9.78
N GLN A 162 20.65 41.24 9.83
CA GLN A 162 21.61 41.04 8.76
C GLN A 162 22.05 39.57 8.65
N TYR A 163 22.33 38.95 9.79
CA TYR A 163 22.65 37.51 9.86
C TYR A 163 21.56 36.66 9.21
N ASN A 164 20.31 36.85 9.59
CA ASN A 164 19.17 36.10 9.08
C ASN A 164 18.99 36.28 7.56
N LYS A 165 19.17 37.50 7.04
CA LYS A 165 19.12 37.77 5.58
C LYS A 165 20.18 37.00 4.82
N LEU A 166 21.42 36.98 5.34
CA LEU A 166 22.54 36.29 4.69
C LEU A 166 22.39 34.78 4.82
N PHE A 167 21.98 34.30 5.98
CA PHE A 167 21.77 32.89 6.25
C PHE A 167 20.67 32.29 5.34
N ASN A 168 19.55 32.99 5.21
CA ASN A 168 18.44 32.54 4.33
C ASN A 168 18.81 32.53 2.85
N LYS A 169 19.71 33.45 2.43
CA LYS A 169 20.10 33.57 1.01
C LYS A 169 21.25 32.63 0.62
N TYR A 170 22.23 32.46 1.52
CA TYR A 170 23.51 31.78 1.21
C TYR A 170 23.77 30.54 2.08
N GLY A 171 22.90 30.23 3.05
CA GLY A 171 23.11 29.15 4.02
C GLY A 171 24.14 29.47 5.10
N GLN A 172 24.79 30.64 5.05
CA GLN A 172 25.79 31.11 5.99
C GLN A 172 25.59 32.60 6.29
N GLY A 173 25.42 32.96 7.56
CA GLY A 173 25.26 34.36 8.01
C GLY A 173 26.55 35.03 8.49
N MET A 174 27.62 34.26 8.74
CA MET A 174 28.92 34.76 9.21
C MET A 174 30.05 33.99 8.49
N ALA A 175 31.17 34.67 8.27
CA ALA A 175 32.35 34.10 7.70
C ALA A 175 33.60 34.50 8.51
N ARG A 176 34.57 33.62 8.62
CA ARG A 176 35.85 33.93 9.26
C ARG A 176 36.74 34.74 8.31
N VAL A 177 37.55 35.58 8.88
CA VAL A 177 38.63 36.24 8.13
C VAL A 177 39.87 35.36 8.19
N LEU A 178 40.38 34.96 7.04
CA LEU A 178 41.59 34.15 6.89
C LEU A 178 42.56 34.87 5.93
N ARG A 179 43.77 35.14 6.38
CA ARG A 179 44.80 35.80 5.53
C ARG A 179 44.28 37.07 4.82
N ASN A 180 43.63 37.94 5.56
CA ASN A 180 43.04 39.19 5.09
C ASN A 180 41.91 39.03 4.05
N SER A 181 41.33 37.83 3.95
CA SER A 181 40.24 37.53 3.03
C SER A 181 39.08 36.85 3.75
N CYS A 182 37.88 37.06 3.24
CA CYS A 182 36.67 36.37 3.70
C CYS A 182 36.75 34.88 3.35
N SER A 183 36.57 34.00 4.33
CA SER A 183 36.62 32.53 4.12
C SER A 183 35.48 31.98 3.26
N ASN A 184 34.44 32.76 3.01
CA ASN A 184 33.26 32.31 2.27
C ASN A 184 33.25 32.78 0.78
N CYS A 185 33.56 34.07 0.56
CA CYS A 185 33.58 34.63 -0.80
C CYS A 185 34.96 34.93 -1.34
N TYR A 186 36.00 34.69 -0.56
CA TYR A 186 37.43 34.88 -0.86
C TYR A 186 37.80 36.31 -1.24
N THR A 187 36.90 37.27 -1.05
CA THR A 187 37.19 38.69 -1.29
C THR A 187 38.24 39.19 -0.26
N GLN A 188 39.25 39.88 -0.74
CA GLN A 188 40.26 40.53 0.08
C GLN A 188 39.66 41.74 0.81
N LEU A 189 39.89 41.81 2.12
CA LEU A 189 39.34 42.90 2.94
C LEU A 189 40.31 44.09 2.99
N PRO A 190 39.82 45.33 2.93
CA PRO A 190 40.67 46.50 3.13
C PRO A 190 41.28 46.51 4.53
N ALA A 191 42.52 47.03 4.63
CA ALA A 191 43.27 47.07 5.90
C ALA A 191 42.51 47.75 7.05
N GLN A 192 41.74 48.79 6.73
CA GLN A 192 40.92 49.52 7.71
C GLN A 192 39.80 48.60 8.29
N MET A 193 39.18 47.77 7.45
CA MET A 193 38.12 46.81 7.87
C MET A 193 38.70 45.67 8.75
N LEU A 194 39.91 45.29 8.51
CA LEU A 194 40.61 44.26 9.31
C LEU A 194 40.85 44.75 10.75
N VAL A 195 41.21 46.02 10.90
CA VAL A 195 41.44 46.63 12.24
C VAL A 195 40.11 46.81 13.00
N GLU A 196 39.01 47.00 12.30
CA GLU A 196 37.67 47.13 12.94
C GLU A 196 37.07 45.76 13.35
N ILE A 197 37.61 44.65 12.81
CA ILE A 197 37.08 43.28 13.09
C ILE A 197 37.91 42.59 14.19
N GLU A 198 39.16 42.98 14.44
CA GLU A 198 39.97 42.53 15.57
C GLU A 198 39.52 43.17 16.90
#